data_5595221044f72ae9b8f5b4bb4602c96b
#
_entry.id   5595221044f72ae9b8f5b4bb4602c96b
#
_cell.length_a   1.000
_cell.length_b   1.000
_cell.length_c   1.000
_cell.angle_alpha   90.00
_cell.angle_beta   90.00
_cell.angle_gamma   90.00
#
_symmetry.space_group_name_H-M   'P 1'
#
loop_
_entity.id
_entity.type
_entity.pdbx_description
1 polymer ?
#
loop_
_entity_poly.entity_id
_entity_poly.type
_entity_poly.pdbx_seq_one_letter_code
_entity_poly.pdbx_strand_id
1 'polypeptide(L)'
;QKLFGKEDLTYLRPLKQGGQYASAETLTIKGPKGSIDRVRVLGPLRDYNQVEVSKTDCYKLGIDAPMRKSGHLDGAADITLVGPLGEVCVPAAIIANRHIHISPEDAKKLGVVDDEKVVVKINTIKPGTIEAQFKVTPNGFFELQLDTDDANGFLLRQDDFVEIDLEKKL
;
A
#
# COMPACT_ATOMS: atom_id res chain seq x y z
N GLN A 1 11.16 16.63 -9.15
CA GLN A 1 11.72 17.99 -9.39
C GLN A 1 10.88 19.07 -8.69
N LYS A 2 9.57 19.21 -8.98
CA LYS A 2 8.73 20.30 -8.43
C LYS A 2 8.71 20.36 -6.90
N LEU A 3 8.72 19.23 -6.21
CA LEU A 3 8.57 19.18 -4.76
C LEU A 3 9.91 19.22 -4.02
N PHE A 4 10.99 18.67 -4.60
CA PHE A 4 12.27 18.50 -3.92
C PHE A 4 13.46 19.14 -4.64
N GLY A 5 13.29 19.69 -5.84
CA GLY A 5 14.35 20.36 -6.63
C GLY A 5 15.43 19.42 -7.18
N LYS A 6 15.18 18.12 -7.21
CA LYS A 6 16.11 17.10 -7.68
C LYS A 6 15.41 16.05 -8.56
N GLU A 7 16.15 15.33 -9.34
CA GLU A 7 15.63 14.33 -10.28
C GLU A 7 15.38 12.99 -9.59
N ASP A 8 16.27 12.58 -8.69
CA ASP A 8 16.23 11.29 -8.02
C ASP A 8 15.90 11.40 -6.54
N LEU A 9 15.36 10.32 -5.99
CA LEU A 9 15.12 10.14 -4.56
C LEU A 9 16.39 9.74 -3.84
N THR A 10 16.59 10.23 -2.63
CA THR A 10 17.71 9.81 -1.77
C THR A 10 17.38 8.46 -1.13
N TYR A 11 18.14 7.43 -1.47
CA TYR A 11 18.00 6.11 -0.84
C TYR A 11 18.23 6.18 0.68
N LEU A 12 17.31 5.62 1.45
CA LEU A 12 17.44 5.53 2.90
C LEU A 12 17.67 4.09 3.36
N ARG A 13 16.80 3.17 2.98
CA ARG A 13 16.88 1.74 3.34
C ARG A 13 16.02 0.89 2.38
N PRO A 14 16.38 -0.39 2.20
CA PRO A 14 15.55 -1.28 1.39
C PRO A 14 14.20 -1.55 2.07
N LEU A 15 13.21 -1.92 1.27
CA LEU A 15 11.99 -2.56 1.74
C LEU A 15 12.10 -4.07 1.57
N LYS A 16 11.27 -4.83 2.28
CA LYS A 16 11.21 -6.29 2.14
C LYS A 16 10.81 -6.71 0.72
N GLN A 17 9.93 -5.93 0.09
CA GLN A 17 9.58 -6.15 -1.32
C GLN A 17 10.74 -5.75 -2.23
N GLY A 18 11.25 -6.74 -2.98
CA GLY A 18 12.45 -6.58 -3.78
C GLY A 18 12.38 -5.46 -4.81
N GLY A 19 13.46 -4.71 -4.92
CA GLY A 19 13.58 -3.58 -5.83
C GLY A 19 12.95 -2.28 -5.34
N GLN A 20 12.28 -2.28 -4.19
CA GLN A 20 11.71 -1.08 -3.58
C GLN A 20 12.56 -0.60 -2.39
N TYR A 21 12.51 0.70 -2.13
CA TYR A 21 13.20 1.31 -0.99
C TYR A 21 12.42 2.48 -0.41
N ALA A 22 12.62 2.73 0.87
CA ALA A 22 12.21 3.97 1.50
C ALA A 22 13.22 5.05 1.16
N SER A 23 12.75 6.20 0.71
CA SER A 23 13.61 7.36 0.47
C SER A 23 13.74 8.23 1.73
N ALA A 24 14.73 9.12 1.76
CA ALA A 24 14.86 10.10 2.82
C ALA A 24 13.75 11.16 2.75
N GLU A 25 13.18 11.37 1.58
CA GLU A 25 12.14 12.37 1.34
C GLU A 25 10.83 11.98 2.02
N THR A 26 10.23 13.00 2.64
CA THR A 26 8.86 12.97 3.13
C THR A 26 8.13 14.20 2.60
N LEU A 27 6.83 14.05 2.44
CA LEU A 27 5.96 15.15 2.04
C LEU A 27 4.71 15.20 2.92
N THR A 28 3.96 16.28 2.80
CA THR A 28 2.62 16.40 3.36
C THR A 28 1.62 16.08 2.27
N ILE A 29 0.64 15.23 2.55
CA ILE A 29 -0.55 15.06 1.71
C ILE A 29 -1.67 15.92 2.29
N LYS A 30 -2.38 16.67 1.42
CA LYS A 30 -3.40 17.63 1.81
C LYS A 30 -4.67 17.41 1.00
N GLY A 31 -5.77 17.33 1.68
CA GLY A 31 -7.11 17.32 1.11
C GLY A 31 -7.92 18.54 1.55
N PRO A 32 -9.21 18.63 1.17
CA PRO A 32 -10.06 19.78 1.47
C PRO A 32 -10.28 20.06 2.97
N LYS A 33 -10.22 19.03 3.82
CA LYS A 33 -10.51 19.16 5.27
C LYS A 33 -9.28 19.13 6.17
N GLY A 34 -8.15 18.61 5.67
CA GLY A 34 -6.98 18.49 6.50
C GLY A 34 -5.77 17.94 5.76
N SER A 35 -4.73 17.65 6.53
CA SER A 35 -3.45 17.15 6.01
C SER A 35 -2.86 16.04 6.88
N ILE A 36 -1.95 15.28 6.28
CA ILE A 36 -1.12 14.27 6.95
C ILE A 36 0.33 14.57 6.58
N ASP A 37 1.14 14.78 7.61
CA ASP A 37 2.55 15.15 7.45
C ASP A 37 3.46 13.92 7.48
N ARG A 38 4.69 14.12 7.02
CA ARG A 38 5.77 13.13 7.06
C ARG A 38 5.44 11.83 6.34
N VAL A 39 4.65 11.90 5.27
CA VAL A 39 4.36 10.76 4.42
C VAL A 39 5.63 10.41 3.64
N ARG A 40 6.12 9.18 3.82
CA ARG A 40 7.36 8.71 3.21
C ARG A 40 7.19 8.47 1.73
N VAL A 41 8.12 8.99 0.92
CA VAL A 41 8.17 8.66 -0.50
C VAL A 41 8.89 7.33 -0.68
N LEU A 42 8.32 6.44 -1.49
CA LEU A 42 8.93 5.16 -1.83
C LEU A 42 9.54 5.22 -3.22
N GLY A 43 10.71 4.65 -3.36
CA GLY A 43 11.41 4.47 -4.62
C GLY A 43 11.42 3.03 -5.11
N PRO A 44 11.85 2.81 -6.35
CA PRO A 44 12.29 3.80 -7.33
C PRO A 44 11.15 4.66 -7.86
N LEU A 45 11.50 5.75 -8.58
CA LEU A 45 10.53 6.58 -9.29
C LEU A 45 9.74 5.72 -10.29
N ARG A 46 8.45 6.03 -10.40
CA ARG A 46 7.52 5.37 -11.31
C ARG A 46 6.98 6.41 -12.31
N ASP A 47 6.40 5.93 -13.38
CA ASP A 47 5.76 6.75 -14.42
C ASP A 47 4.35 7.24 -14.03
N TYR A 48 3.89 6.90 -12.82
CA TYR A 48 2.62 7.35 -12.25
C TYR A 48 2.78 7.84 -10.81
N ASN A 49 1.82 8.65 -10.35
CA ASN A 49 1.75 9.10 -8.96
C ASN A 49 0.71 8.27 -8.22
N GLN A 50 1.08 7.72 -7.06
CA GLN A 50 0.18 6.94 -6.22
C GLN A 50 0.36 7.32 -4.76
N VAL A 51 -0.76 7.51 -4.08
CA VAL A 51 -0.84 7.74 -2.64
C VAL A 51 -1.80 6.71 -2.06
N GLU A 52 -1.30 5.83 -1.22
CA GLU A 52 -2.11 4.86 -0.51
C GLU A 52 -2.55 5.46 0.83
N VAL A 53 -3.85 5.48 1.05
CA VAL A 53 -4.50 6.00 2.26
C VAL A 53 -5.46 4.98 2.83
N SER A 54 -5.72 5.03 4.13
CA SER A 54 -6.80 4.26 4.75
C SER A 54 -8.14 5.02 4.62
N LYS A 55 -9.25 4.35 4.94
CA LYS A 55 -10.55 5.04 5.00
C LYS A 55 -10.58 6.11 6.10
N THR A 56 -9.93 5.86 7.23
CA THR A 56 -9.76 6.85 8.31
C THR A 56 -8.97 8.07 7.82
N ASP A 57 -7.91 7.87 7.04
CA ASP A 57 -7.18 8.98 6.42
C ASP A 57 -8.07 9.79 5.46
N CYS A 58 -8.93 9.11 4.68
CA CYS A 58 -9.88 9.78 3.79
C CYS A 58 -10.81 10.73 4.56
N TYR A 59 -11.31 10.34 5.74
CA TYR A 59 -12.13 11.23 6.57
C TYR A 59 -11.34 12.45 7.05
N LYS A 60 -10.10 12.25 7.48
CA LYS A 60 -9.22 13.34 7.92
C LYS A 60 -8.89 14.31 6.79
N LEU A 61 -8.62 13.79 5.61
CA LEU A 61 -8.30 14.58 4.42
C LEU A 61 -9.54 15.21 3.78
N GLY A 62 -10.72 14.61 3.97
CA GLY A 62 -11.96 15.02 3.32
C GLY A 62 -12.05 14.61 1.85
N ILE A 63 -11.48 13.47 1.51
CA ILE A 63 -11.53 12.87 0.17
C ILE A 63 -12.29 11.54 0.21
N ASP A 64 -12.71 11.05 -0.95
CA ASP A 64 -13.29 9.71 -1.11
C ASP A 64 -12.47 8.91 -2.12
N ALA A 65 -11.40 8.28 -1.61
CA ALA A 65 -10.51 7.47 -2.42
C ALA A 65 -11.14 6.09 -2.69
N PRO A 66 -11.13 5.62 -3.95
CA PRO A 66 -11.62 4.29 -4.28
C PRO A 66 -10.63 3.21 -3.83
N MET A 67 -11.15 2.00 -3.54
CA MET A 67 -10.30 0.83 -3.37
C MET A 67 -9.78 0.37 -4.73
N ARG A 68 -8.46 0.23 -4.87
CA ARG A 68 -7.79 -0.18 -6.11
C ARG A 68 -6.59 -1.08 -5.83
N LYS A 69 -6.21 -1.84 -6.83
CA LYS A 69 -4.89 -2.49 -6.87
C LYS A 69 -3.82 -1.42 -7.09
N SER A 70 -2.68 -1.56 -6.44
CA SER A 70 -1.51 -0.71 -6.69
C SER A 70 -1.15 -0.70 -8.19
N GLY A 71 -1.01 0.49 -8.75
CA GLY A 71 -0.79 0.72 -10.18
C GLY A 71 -2.08 0.94 -11.00
N HIS A 72 -3.26 0.72 -10.44
CA HIS A 72 -4.55 0.97 -11.09
C HIS A 72 -5.18 2.21 -10.46
N LEU A 73 -5.17 3.32 -11.18
CA LEU A 73 -5.55 4.63 -10.64
C LEU A 73 -6.85 5.19 -11.22
N ASP A 74 -7.65 4.35 -11.88
CA ASP A 74 -8.94 4.76 -12.45
C ASP A 74 -9.88 5.27 -11.35
N GLY A 75 -10.24 6.56 -11.44
CA GLY A 75 -11.06 7.24 -10.46
C GLY A 75 -10.37 7.54 -9.14
N ALA A 76 -9.02 7.50 -9.08
CA ALA A 76 -8.26 7.92 -7.91
C ALA A 76 -8.66 9.34 -7.49
N ALA A 77 -8.76 9.56 -6.19
CA ALA A 77 -9.14 10.87 -5.67
C ALA A 77 -8.00 11.89 -5.80
N ASP A 78 -8.38 13.14 -6.05
CA ASP A 78 -7.43 14.25 -6.07
C ASP A 78 -6.81 14.44 -4.69
N ILE A 79 -5.49 14.61 -4.67
CA ILE A 79 -4.70 14.86 -3.48
C ILE A 79 -3.60 15.87 -3.78
N THR A 80 -3.38 16.82 -2.89
CA THR A 80 -2.28 17.77 -3.00
C THR A 80 -1.06 17.25 -2.27
N LEU A 81 0.03 17.11 -2.99
CA LEU A 81 1.35 16.72 -2.49
C LEU A 81 2.14 18.00 -2.21
N VAL A 82 2.58 18.19 -0.97
CA VAL A 82 3.33 19.38 -0.55
C VAL A 82 4.74 18.96 -0.15
N GLY A 83 5.70 19.47 -0.87
CA GLY A 83 7.14 19.31 -0.59
C GLY A 83 7.78 20.62 -0.18
N PRO A 84 9.08 20.63 0.11
CA PRO A 84 9.80 21.83 0.58
C PRO A 84 9.86 22.98 -0.44
N LEU A 85 9.73 22.69 -1.74
CA LEU A 85 9.84 23.67 -2.81
C LEU A 85 8.55 23.98 -3.55
N GLY A 86 7.44 23.35 -3.17
CA GLY A 86 6.16 23.61 -3.81
C GLY A 86 5.11 22.54 -3.55
N GLU A 87 4.02 22.67 -4.25
CA GLU A 87 2.91 21.72 -4.17
C GLU A 87 2.37 21.36 -5.55
N VAL A 88 1.74 20.20 -5.65
CA VAL A 88 1.05 19.72 -6.86
C VAL A 88 -0.20 18.93 -6.47
N CYS A 89 -1.31 19.22 -7.14
CA CYS A 89 -2.54 18.42 -7.02
C CYS A 89 -2.58 17.40 -8.14
N VAL A 90 -2.83 16.14 -7.79
CA VAL A 90 -2.86 15.02 -8.74
C VAL A 90 -3.95 14.01 -8.37
N PRO A 91 -4.58 13.34 -9.34
CA PRO A 91 -5.50 12.23 -9.09
C PRO A 91 -4.70 10.96 -8.75
N ALA A 92 -4.38 10.77 -7.48
CA ALA A 92 -3.41 9.75 -7.06
C ALA A 92 -3.81 8.97 -5.81
N ALA A 93 -4.82 9.43 -5.03
CA ALA A 93 -5.17 8.78 -3.78
C ALA A 93 -6.09 7.57 -4.01
N ILE A 94 -5.67 6.42 -3.49
CA ILE A 94 -6.41 5.16 -3.49
C ILE A 94 -6.35 4.51 -2.11
N ILE A 95 -7.32 3.65 -1.81
CA ILE A 95 -7.21 2.66 -0.74
C ILE A 95 -6.69 1.38 -1.40
N ALA A 96 -5.50 0.94 -1.01
CA ALA A 96 -4.93 -0.29 -1.58
C ALA A 96 -5.77 -1.50 -1.16
N ASN A 97 -6.07 -2.41 -2.09
CA ASN A 97 -6.71 -3.67 -1.76
C ASN A 97 -5.78 -4.53 -0.87
N ARG A 98 -6.37 -5.41 -0.08
CA ARG A 98 -5.63 -6.40 0.70
C ARG A 98 -4.95 -7.37 -0.25
N HIS A 99 -3.64 -7.49 -0.14
CA HIS A 99 -2.91 -8.37 -1.05
C HIS A 99 -1.76 -9.09 -0.36
N ILE A 100 -1.46 -10.26 -0.90
CA ILE A 100 -0.37 -11.13 -0.44
C ILE A 100 0.70 -11.11 -1.51
N HIS A 101 1.82 -10.47 -1.22
CA HIS A 101 3.00 -10.56 -2.09
C HIS A 101 3.58 -11.97 -2.04
N ILE A 102 3.97 -12.48 -3.18
CA ILE A 102 4.58 -13.80 -3.30
C ILE A 102 5.49 -13.87 -4.52
N SER A 103 6.56 -14.65 -4.44
CA SER A 103 7.41 -14.95 -5.60
C SER A 103 6.72 -15.94 -6.56
N PRO A 104 7.08 -15.96 -7.86
CA PRO A 104 6.57 -16.96 -8.79
C PRO A 104 6.89 -18.40 -8.36
N GLU A 105 8.04 -18.61 -7.72
CA GLU A 105 8.45 -19.92 -7.21
C GLU A 105 7.53 -20.39 -6.08
N ASP A 106 7.26 -19.53 -5.10
CA ASP A 106 6.40 -19.88 -3.98
C ASP A 106 4.92 -19.97 -4.38
N ALA A 107 4.46 -19.12 -5.31
CA ALA A 107 3.13 -19.24 -5.90
C ALA A 107 2.92 -20.60 -6.56
N LYS A 108 3.92 -21.08 -7.31
CA LYS A 108 3.90 -22.43 -7.91
C LYS A 108 3.86 -23.54 -6.86
N LYS A 109 4.64 -23.41 -5.77
CA LYS A 109 4.63 -24.39 -4.66
C LYS A 109 3.27 -24.47 -3.97
N LEU A 110 2.61 -23.33 -3.79
CA LEU A 110 1.29 -23.25 -3.16
C LEU A 110 0.13 -23.56 -4.13
N GLY A 111 0.40 -23.63 -5.44
CA GLY A 111 -0.62 -23.86 -6.45
C GLY A 111 -1.59 -22.68 -6.60
N VAL A 112 -1.07 -21.43 -6.45
CA VAL A 112 -1.83 -20.19 -6.58
C VAL A 112 -1.33 -19.36 -7.76
N VAL A 113 -2.19 -18.49 -8.28
CA VAL A 113 -1.87 -17.61 -9.40
C VAL A 113 -2.04 -16.13 -9.02
N ASP A 114 -1.50 -15.26 -9.85
CA ASP A 114 -1.70 -13.81 -9.69
C ASP A 114 -3.19 -13.48 -9.72
N ASP A 115 -3.60 -12.53 -8.87
CA ASP A 115 -4.98 -12.09 -8.71
C ASP A 115 -5.96 -13.09 -8.08
N GLU A 116 -5.52 -14.30 -7.79
CA GLU A 116 -6.36 -15.28 -7.10
C GLU A 116 -6.72 -14.80 -5.69
N LYS A 117 -8.00 -14.89 -5.35
CA LYS A 117 -8.50 -14.50 -4.02
C LYS A 117 -8.48 -15.68 -3.07
N VAL A 118 -8.20 -15.40 -1.82
CA VAL A 118 -8.11 -16.39 -0.76
C VAL A 118 -8.62 -15.82 0.56
N VAL A 119 -9.08 -16.69 1.45
CA VAL A 119 -9.41 -16.34 2.82
C VAL A 119 -8.17 -16.40 3.69
N VAL A 120 -7.95 -15.35 4.48
CA VAL A 120 -6.89 -15.27 5.49
C VAL A 120 -7.52 -15.27 6.87
N LYS A 121 -7.07 -16.17 7.73
CA LYS A 121 -7.47 -16.26 9.15
C LYS A 121 -6.50 -15.46 10.00
N ILE A 122 -7.03 -14.62 10.85
CA ILE A 122 -6.29 -13.77 11.78
C ILE A 122 -6.54 -14.26 13.19
N ASN A 123 -5.51 -14.73 13.87
CA ASN A 123 -5.57 -15.37 15.18
C ASN A 123 -4.98 -14.48 16.27
N THR A 124 -5.45 -13.23 16.36
CA THR A 124 -5.08 -12.29 17.42
C THR A 124 -6.06 -12.36 18.57
N ILE A 125 -5.91 -11.47 19.58
CA ILE A 125 -6.89 -11.29 20.66
C ILE A 125 -8.27 -10.81 20.12
N LYS A 126 -8.29 -10.24 18.91
CA LYS A 126 -9.51 -9.86 18.18
C LYS A 126 -9.53 -10.61 16.84
N PRO A 127 -9.87 -11.92 16.87
CA PRO A 127 -9.72 -12.80 15.73
C PRO A 127 -10.78 -12.54 14.66
N GLY A 128 -10.49 -13.00 13.44
CA GLY A 128 -11.44 -12.93 12.33
C GLY A 128 -10.86 -13.48 11.04
N THR A 129 -11.59 -13.27 9.96
CA THR A 129 -11.18 -13.66 8.61
C THR A 129 -11.33 -12.48 7.66
N ILE A 130 -10.44 -12.41 6.69
CA ILE A 130 -10.50 -11.41 5.61
C ILE A 130 -10.27 -12.09 4.27
N GLU A 131 -10.74 -11.47 3.20
CA GLU A 131 -10.33 -11.81 1.84
C GLU A 131 -9.08 -11.00 1.49
N ALA A 132 -8.12 -11.64 0.82
CA ALA A 132 -6.95 -11.02 0.23
C ALA A 132 -6.69 -11.60 -1.15
N GLN A 133 -5.90 -10.91 -1.95
CA GLN A 133 -5.59 -11.28 -3.32
C GLN A 133 -4.09 -11.51 -3.47
N PHE A 134 -3.70 -12.59 -4.14
CA PHE A 134 -2.29 -12.81 -4.43
C PHE A 134 -1.76 -11.79 -5.44
N LYS A 135 -0.55 -11.31 -5.19
CA LYS A 135 0.23 -10.43 -6.06
C LYS A 135 1.58 -11.09 -6.34
N VAL A 136 1.65 -11.79 -7.46
CA VAL A 136 2.85 -12.50 -7.85
C VAL A 136 3.83 -11.53 -8.52
N THR A 137 5.00 -11.34 -7.93
CA THR A 137 6.04 -10.45 -8.44
C THR A 137 7.40 -11.12 -8.42
N PRO A 138 8.32 -10.85 -9.37
CA PRO A 138 9.60 -11.57 -9.50
C PRO A 138 10.44 -11.65 -8.22
N ASN A 139 10.41 -10.62 -7.39
CA ASN A 139 11.12 -10.57 -6.11
C ASN A 139 10.16 -10.39 -4.93
N GLY A 140 8.94 -10.95 -5.05
CA GLY A 140 7.92 -10.85 -4.02
C GLY A 140 8.38 -11.51 -2.72
N PHE A 141 8.49 -10.73 -1.65
CA PHE A 141 8.62 -11.26 -0.31
C PHE A 141 7.25 -11.73 0.17
N PHE A 142 7.17 -12.95 0.67
CA PHE A 142 5.90 -13.54 1.07
C PHE A 142 5.34 -12.87 2.32
N GLU A 143 4.43 -11.93 2.13
CA GLU A 143 3.75 -11.23 3.22
C GLU A 143 2.37 -10.70 2.81
N LEU A 144 1.45 -10.68 3.77
CA LEU A 144 0.17 -9.99 3.65
C LEU A 144 0.37 -8.50 3.90
N GLN A 145 -0.13 -7.65 3.01
CA GLN A 145 -0.16 -6.21 3.17
C GLN A 145 -1.59 -5.73 3.39
N LEU A 146 -1.74 -4.95 4.45
CA LEU A 146 -2.99 -4.35 4.91
C LEU A 146 -2.79 -2.86 5.14
N ASP A 147 -3.86 -2.08 5.04
CA ASP A 147 -3.84 -0.72 5.53
C ASP A 147 -3.94 -0.67 7.07
N THR A 148 -3.78 0.52 7.64
CA THR A 148 -3.80 0.71 9.10
C THR A 148 -5.17 0.45 9.71
N ASP A 149 -6.27 0.68 9.00
CA ASP A 149 -7.62 0.42 9.49
C ASP A 149 -7.86 -1.08 9.65
N ASP A 150 -7.47 -1.88 8.66
CA ASP A 150 -7.54 -3.34 8.73
C ASP A 150 -6.66 -3.88 9.87
N ALA A 151 -5.40 -3.45 9.95
CA ALA A 151 -4.50 -3.91 10.99
C ALA A 151 -5.02 -3.55 12.40
N ASN A 152 -5.50 -2.34 12.60
CA ASN A 152 -6.08 -1.89 13.85
C ASN A 152 -7.40 -2.63 14.17
N GLY A 153 -8.21 -2.93 13.14
CA GLY A 153 -9.46 -3.67 13.29
C GLY A 153 -9.28 -5.03 13.95
N PHE A 154 -8.17 -5.69 13.67
CA PHE A 154 -7.81 -7.01 14.20
C PHE A 154 -6.69 -6.98 15.26
N LEU A 155 -6.24 -5.80 15.66
CA LEU A 155 -5.11 -5.61 16.58
C LEU A 155 -3.82 -6.33 16.11
N LEU A 156 -3.62 -6.38 14.79
CA LEU A 156 -2.40 -6.88 14.18
C LEU A 156 -1.24 -5.91 14.40
N ARG A 157 -0.08 -6.48 14.64
CA ARG A 157 1.20 -5.76 14.71
C ARG A 157 2.06 -6.10 13.52
N GLN A 158 3.05 -5.26 13.26
CA GLN A 158 4.06 -5.55 12.25
C GLN A 158 4.74 -6.90 12.56
N ASP A 159 4.89 -7.73 11.54
CA ASP A 159 5.50 -9.07 11.60
C ASP A 159 4.70 -10.15 12.39
N ASP A 160 3.43 -9.89 12.72
CA ASP A 160 2.52 -10.96 13.18
C ASP A 160 2.26 -11.96 12.06
N PHE A 161 2.04 -13.22 12.45
CA PHE A 161 1.72 -14.29 11.50
C PHE A 161 0.22 -14.45 11.34
N VAL A 162 -0.20 -14.71 10.09
CA VAL A 162 -1.57 -15.04 9.71
C VAL A 162 -1.60 -16.36 8.97
N GLU A 163 -2.76 -17.01 8.91
CA GLU A 163 -2.95 -18.28 8.23
C GLU A 163 -3.74 -18.08 6.93
N ILE A 164 -3.23 -18.63 5.83
CA ILE A 164 -3.92 -18.62 4.53
C ILE A 164 -4.72 -19.93 4.41
N ASP A 165 -6.02 -19.83 4.18
CA ASP A 165 -6.91 -20.95 3.95
C ASP A 165 -6.98 -21.27 2.44
N LEU A 166 -6.06 -22.09 1.97
CA LEU A 166 -5.97 -22.47 0.56
C LEU A 166 -7.14 -23.36 0.07
N GLU A 167 -7.93 -23.92 0.98
CA GLU A 167 -9.13 -24.70 0.62
C GLU A 167 -10.32 -23.79 0.30
N LYS A 168 -10.30 -22.54 0.77
CA LYS A 168 -11.31 -21.52 0.51
C LYS A 168 -10.79 -20.48 -0.51
N LYS A 169 -10.56 -20.95 -1.72
CA LYS A 169 -10.35 -20.08 -2.88
C LYS A 169 -11.69 -19.51 -3.34
N LEU A 170 -11.72 -18.22 -3.64
CA LEU A 170 -12.92 -17.44 -3.97
C LEU A 170 -12.97 -17.10 -5.47
#